data_150b3b7518be18586a0550f97fd82480
#
_entry.id   150b3b7518be18586a0550f97fd82480
#
_cell.length_a   1.000
_cell.length_b   1.000
_cell.length_c   1.000
_cell.angle_alpha   90.00
_cell.angle_beta   90.00
_cell.angle_gamma   90.00
#
_symmetry.space_group_name_H-M   'P 1'
#
loop_
_entity.id
_entity.type
_entity.pdbx_description
1 polymer ?
#
loop_
_entity_poly.entity_id
_entity_poly.type
_entity_poly.pdbx_seq_one_letter_code
_entity_poly.pdbx_strand_id
1 'polypeptide(L)'
;LVAIDIGSSSIKLVQLTEFKEGQYELTRFGMMPLDADCIVEGAIKKPGQVANALKNLIKAEKIQSRYAVSAVAGEAVFIKKIKVPVMSEEELSAKITQEAEQYIPFDIDDVALDFQILGAVNADKEEGSEDSEESESADDSPQDNDEHKEDSHEEGEMMEALLVAVQRDVIDERTNILMEADLKPAIIDLDVFALMNAAQLTTDLSTMGTIALIDLGDSFTHINIIQDGAMGYTRDIPVGGGYLTNMLMSKFQFPFKQTLDIKRGKFSSSMKEEEVIEVIARAYKKVLEEIQKSFEYFSTLSDHKIERVLLCGGGSMIRGVDGFFADYLKVPVEIMDP
;
A
#
# COMPACT_ATOMS: atom_id res chain seq x y z
N LEU A 1 20.62 10.88 -1.70
CA LEU A 1 19.53 10.20 -2.39
C LEU A 1 18.44 11.20 -2.78
N VAL A 2 17.65 10.91 -3.81
CA VAL A 2 16.41 11.59 -4.16
C VAL A 2 15.30 10.54 -4.26
N ALA A 3 14.17 10.78 -3.64
CA ALA A 3 13.00 9.92 -3.74
C ALA A 3 12.14 10.37 -4.94
N ILE A 4 11.72 9.38 -5.74
CA ILE A 4 10.92 9.58 -6.96
C ILE A 4 9.67 8.72 -6.85
N ASP A 5 8.52 9.36 -6.80
CA ASP A 5 7.21 8.73 -6.94
C ASP A 5 6.70 8.94 -8.36
N ILE A 6 6.48 7.85 -9.10
CA ILE A 6 5.92 7.86 -10.46
C ILE A 6 4.46 7.40 -10.36
N GLY A 7 3.58 8.34 -10.07
CA GLY A 7 2.14 8.09 -10.00
C GLY A 7 1.43 8.33 -11.33
N SER A 8 0.18 7.88 -11.44
CA SER A 8 -0.60 7.88 -12.68
C SER A 8 -0.84 9.28 -13.26
N SER A 9 -0.95 10.32 -12.42
CA SER A 9 -1.24 11.70 -12.87
C SER A 9 -0.04 12.65 -12.79
N SER A 10 1.01 12.27 -12.07
CA SER A 10 2.19 13.12 -11.88
C SER A 10 3.36 12.35 -11.33
N ILE A 11 4.57 12.82 -11.65
CA ILE A 11 5.81 12.43 -10.98
C ILE A 11 6.03 13.41 -9.84
N LYS A 12 6.39 12.89 -8.67
CA LYS A 12 6.79 13.69 -7.51
C LYS A 12 8.23 13.39 -7.15
N LEU A 13 8.90 14.38 -6.61
CA LEU A 13 10.30 14.31 -6.22
C LEU A 13 10.46 14.92 -4.84
N VAL A 14 11.16 14.20 -3.96
CA VAL A 14 11.49 14.66 -2.62
C VAL A 14 12.96 14.41 -2.35
N GLN A 15 13.62 15.38 -1.74
CA GLN A 15 14.96 15.20 -1.17
C GLN A 15 14.96 15.68 0.27
N LEU A 16 15.33 14.79 1.15
CA LEU A 16 15.50 15.03 2.58
C LEU A 16 17.00 15.08 2.92
N THR A 17 17.34 15.86 3.90
CA THR A 17 18.67 15.87 4.52
C THR A 17 18.52 15.64 6.01
N GLU A 18 19.19 14.62 6.52
CA GLU A 18 19.26 14.39 7.95
C GLU A 18 20.22 15.44 8.57
N PHE A 19 19.71 16.26 9.48
CA PHE A 19 20.51 17.27 10.16
C PHE A 19 20.83 16.89 11.61
N LYS A 20 20.09 15.95 12.17
CA LYS A 20 20.32 15.30 13.45
C LYS A 20 19.72 13.90 13.38
N GLU A 21 20.26 12.96 14.13
CA GLU A 21 19.78 11.57 14.17
C GLU A 21 18.25 11.51 14.29
N GLY A 22 17.62 10.88 13.30
CA GLY A 22 16.16 10.74 13.18
C GLY A 22 15.40 12.04 12.85
N GLN A 23 16.09 13.18 12.58
CA GLN A 23 15.44 14.44 12.20
C GLN A 23 15.83 14.84 10.78
N TYR A 24 14.83 15.06 9.95
CA TYR A 24 14.99 15.34 8.53
C TYR A 24 14.48 16.73 8.17
N GLU A 25 15.16 17.36 7.23
CA GLU A 25 14.75 18.61 6.62
C GLU A 25 14.40 18.38 5.16
N LEU A 26 13.24 18.89 4.73
CA LEU A 26 12.84 18.87 3.33
C LEU A 26 13.66 19.91 2.55
N THR A 27 14.63 19.45 1.78
CA THR A 27 15.53 20.34 1.03
C THR A 27 15.08 20.59 -0.40
N ARG A 28 14.37 19.64 -1.02
CA ARG A 28 13.77 19.80 -2.36
C ARG A 28 12.45 19.08 -2.42
N PHE A 29 11.50 19.69 -3.10
CA PHE A 29 10.22 19.13 -3.47
C PHE A 29 9.84 19.62 -4.86
N GLY A 30 9.38 18.71 -5.70
CA GLY A 30 8.87 19.05 -7.01
C GLY A 30 7.81 18.09 -7.50
N MET A 31 6.97 18.56 -8.41
CA MET A 31 5.93 17.76 -9.04
C MET A 31 5.83 18.12 -10.53
N MET A 32 5.76 17.10 -11.38
CA MET A 32 5.56 17.22 -12.83
C MET A 32 4.31 16.45 -13.23
N PRO A 33 3.28 17.11 -13.78
CA PRO A 33 2.12 16.43 -14.31
C PRO A 33 2.48 15.50 -15.47
N LEU A 34 1.76 14.39 -15.59
CA LEU A 34 1.80 13.47 -16.72
C LEU A 34 0.51 13.56 -17.53
N ASP A 35 0.61 13.31 -18.82
CA ASP A 35 -0.56 13.14 -19.68
C ASP A 35 -1.31 11.86 -19.29
N ALA A 36 -2.63 11.87 -19.38
CA ALA A 36 -3.50 10.80 -18.89
C ALA A 36 -3.26 9.42 -19.54
N ASP A 37 -2.60 9.40 -20.71
CA ASP A 37 -2.28 8.20 -21.46
C ASP A 37 -0.82 7.70 -21.25
N CYS A 38 -0.07 8.36 -20.37
CA CYS A 38 1.28 7.92 -19.99
C CYS A 38 1.24 6.67 -19.12
N ILE A 39 0.33 6.65 -18.16
CA ILE A 39 0.13 5.52 -17.21
C ILE A 39 -1.37 5.25 -17.16
N VAL A 40 -1.78 4.05 -17.55
CA VAL A 40 -3.18 3.63 -17.62
C VAL A 40 -3.34 2.35 -16.78
N GLU A 41 -4.26 2.39 -15.82
CA GLU A 41 -4.51 1.25 -14.90
C GLU A 41 -3.23 0.73 -14.22
N GLY A 42 -2.34 1.65 -13.84
CA GLY A 42 -1.05 1.32 -13.19
C GLY A 42 0.07 0.92 -14.14
N ALA A 43 -0.22 0.57 -15.38
CA ALA A 43 0.79 0.21 -16.38
C ALA A 43 1.33 1.43 -17.14
N ILE A 44 2.64 1.52 -17.25
CA ILE A 44 3.30 2.62 -17.98
C ILE A 44 3.22 2.36 -19.49
N LYS A 45 2.41 3.14 -20.20
CA LYS A 45 2.19 3.00 -21.64
C LYS A 45 3.18 3.80 -22.48
N LYS A 46 3.76 4.86 -21.92
CA LYS A 46 4.68 5.77 -22.61
C LYS A 46 5.95 6.03 -21.81
N PRO A 47 6.82 5.03 -21.62
CA PRO A 47 7.99 5.14 -20.75
C PRO A 47 8.91 6.30 -21.11
N GLY A 48 9.16 6.55 -22.40
CA GLY A 48 9.99 7.67 -22.84
C GLY A 48 9.41 9.05 -22.50
N GLN A 49 8.08 9.22 -22.46
CA GLN A 49 7.45 10.47 -22.02
C GLN A 49 7.58 10.65 -20.51
N VAL A 50 7.41 9.57 -19.75
CA VAL A 50 7.60 9.57 -18.30
C VAL A 50 9.04 9.89 -17.94
N ALA A 51 10.03 9.26 -18.59
CA ALA A 51 11.45 9.55 -18.40
C ALA A 51 11.81 11.00 -18.73
N ASN A 52 11.25 11.55 -19.82
CA ASN A 52 11.47 12.96 -20.19
C ASN A 52 10.84 13.92 -19.16
N ALA A 53 9.65 13.62 -18.66
CA ALA A 53 9.02 14.39 -17.60
C ALA A 53 9.88 14.39 -16.33
N LEU A 54 10.41 13.22 -15.94
CA LEU A 54 11.32 13.08 -14.82
C LEU A 54 12.62 13.89 -15.03
N LYS A 55 13.25 13.82 -16.20
CA LYS A 55 14.43 14.65 -16.54
C LYS A 55 14.15 16.14 -16.36
N ASN A 56 13.00 16.60 -16.85
CA ASN A 56 12.61 17.99 -16.74
C ASN A 56 12.41 18.39 -15.28
N LEU A 57 11.81 17.53 -14.45
CA LEU A 57 11.62 17.76 -13.03
C LEU A 57 12.97 17.84 -12.29
N ILE A 58 13.87 16.88 -12.51
CA ILE A 58 15.23 16.87 -11.94
C ILE A 58 15.96 18.17 -12.24
N LYS A 59 15.87 18.63 -13.50
CA LYS A 59 16.51 19.89 -13.94
C LYS A 59 15.86 21.12 -13.32
N ALA A 60 14.53 21.16 -13.24
CA ALA A 60 13.79 22.28 -12.64
C ALA A 60 14.14 22.45 -11.16
N GLU A 61 14.19 21.34 -10.41
CA GLU A 61 14.50 21.33 -8.97
C GLU A 61 16.02 21.34 -8.68
N LYS A 62 16.85 21.35 -9.72
CA LYS A 62 18.33 21.42 -9.63
C LYS A 62 18.91 20.29 -8.75
N ILE A 63 18.39 19.09 -8.90
CA ILE A 63 18.83 17.92 -8.16
C ILE A 63 20.26 17.57 -8.55
N GLN A 64 21.12 17.39 -7.54
CA GLN A 64 22.53 17.02 -7.72
C GLN A 64 22.77 15.52 -7.47
N SER A 65 21.87 14.87 -6.73
CA SER A 65 21.97 13.43 -6.46
C SER A 65 21.85 12.64 -7.77
N ARG A 66 22.71 11.65 -7.92
CA ARG A 66 22.61 10.66 -9.00
C ARG A 66 21.94 9.36 -8.56
N TYR A 67 21.73 9.18 -7.27
CA TYR A 67 21.10 7.98 -6.71
C TYR A 67 19.66 8.28 -6.36
N ALA A 68 18.76 7.41 -6.82
CA ALA A 68 17.33 7.52 -6.59
C ALA A 68 16.79 6.33 -5.80
N VAL A 69 15.76 6.62 -5.02
CA VAL A 69 14.86 5.64 -4.42
C VAL A 69 13.52 5.80 -5.11
N SER A 70 12.86 4.71 -5.47
CA SER A 70 11.49 4.72 -5.96
C SER A 70 10.71 3.57 -5.32
N ALA A 71 9.42 3.51 -5.54
CA ALA A 71 8.60 2.44 -5.02
C ALA A 71 7.61 1.93 -6.06
N VAL A 72 7.03 0.76 -5.80
CA VAL A 72 6.03 0.11 -6.64
C VAL A 72 4.83 -0.31 -5.80
N ALA A 73 3.67 -0.44 -6.44
CA ALA A 73 2.43 -0.89 -5.85
C ALA A 73 1.58 -1.62 -6.90
N GLY A 74 0.42 -2.11 -6.51
CA GLY A 74 -0.57 -2.69 -7.39
C GLY A 74 -0.51 -4.21 -7.47
N GLU A 75 -1.20 -4.77 -8.46
CA GLU A 75 -1.39 -6.21 -8.62
C GLU A 75 -0.10 -7.02 -8.84
N ALA A 76 1.00 -6.35 -9.20
CA ALA A 76 2.32 -6.96 -9.37
C ALA A 76 3.06 -7.20 -8.04
N VAL A 77 2.50 -6.74 -6.92
CA VAL A 77 3.08 -6.84 -5.58
C VAL A 77 2.28 -7.83 -4.76
N PHE A 78 2.98 -8.77 -4.15
CA PHE A 78 2.41 -9.72 -3.21
C PHE A 78 3.12 -9.58 -1.86
N ILE A 79 2.35 -9.45 -0.79
CA ILE A 79 2.83 -9.32 0.58
C ILE A 79 2.05 -10.29 1.45
N LYS A 80 2.74 -11.12 2.21
CA LYS A 80 2.10 -12.08 3.11
C LYS A 80 2.96 -12.37 4.34
N LYS A 81 2.33 -12.43 5.50
CA LYS A 81 2.95 -13.06 6.68
C LYS A 81 2.88 -14.58 6.51
N ILE A 82 4.01 -15.24 6.66
CA ILE A 82 4.14 -16.70 6.59
C ILE A 82 4.71 -17.21 7.90
N LYS A 83 4.36 -18.44 8.27
CA LYS A 83 4.95 -19.15 9.41
C LYS A 83 5.98 -20.13 8.85
N VAL A 84 7.20 -20.06 9.35
CA VAL A 84 8.31 -20.93 8.97
C VAL A 84 8.98 -21.48 10.23
N PRO A 85 9.65 -22.63 10.18
CA PRO A 85 10.42 -23.12 11.31
C PRO A 85 11.48 -22.10 11.76
N VAL A 86 11.74 -22.03 13.07
CA VAL A 86 12.78 -21.14 13.59
C VAL A 86 14.12 -21.49 12.99
N MET A 87 14.72 -20.51 12.29
CA MET A 87 16.02 -20.63 11.64
C MET A 87 16.68 -19.25 11.56
N SER A 88 17.97 -19.23 11.22
CA SER A 88 18.70 -17.98 10.99
C SER A 88 18.23 -17.29 9.71
N GLU A 89 18.49 -15.97 9.59
CA GLU A 89 18.22 -15.21 8.38
C GLU A 89 18.94 -15.77 7.15
N GLU A 90 20.18 -16.26 7.34
CA GLU A 90 20.97 -16.88 6.26
C GLU A 90 20.32 -18.20 5.78
N GLU A 91 19.82 -19.03 6.71
CA GLU A 91 19.13 -20.28 6.39
C GLU A 91 17.79 -20.00 5.70
N LEU A 92 17.03 -19.02 6.18
CA LEU A 92 15.77 -18.62 5.54
C LEU A 92 16.03 -18.06 4.15
N SER A 93 17.04 -17.22 3.97
CA SER A 93 17.43 -16.69 2.65
C SER A 93 17.74 -17.80 1.63
N ALA A 94 18.33 -18.89 2.07
CA ALA A 94 18.62 -20.04 1.19
C ALA A 94 17.37 -20.86 0.84
N LYS A 95 16.32 -20.83 1.69
CA LYS A 95 15.10 -21.62 1.53
C LYS A 95 13.90 -20.82 1.07
N ILE A 96 13.97 -19.48 1.16
CA ILE A 96 12.80 -18.60 0.97
C ILE A 96 12.11 -18.80 -0.38
N THR A 97 12.86 -19.10 -1.43
CA THR A 97 12.30 -19.36 -2.77
C THR A 97 11.39 -20.58 -2.74
N GLN A 98 11.81 -21.66 -2.09
CA GLN A 98 11.03 -22.89 -1.97
C GLN A 98 9.81 -22.69 -1.05
N GLU A 99 10.00 -22.01 0.08
CA GLU A 99 8.91 -21.70 1.01
C GLU A 99 7.87 -20.77 0.39
N ALA A 100 8.32 -19.81 -0.43
CA ALA A 100 7.48 -18.82 -1.07
C ALA A 100 6.60 -19.39 -2.20
N GLU A 101 7.08 -20.40 -2.91
CA GLU A 101 6.43 -20.98 -4.10
C GLU A 101 4.97 -21.40 -3.83
N GLN A 102 4.68 -21.91 -2.62
CA GLN A 102 3.33 -22.34 -2.24
C GLN A 102 2.34 -21.19 -1.97
N TYR A 103 2.84 -19.96 -1.78
CA TYR A 103 2.02 -18.79 -1.42
C TYR A 103 1.86 -17.80 -2.57
N ILE A 104 2.86 -17.68 -3.44
CA ILE A 104 2.92 -16.64 -4.46
C ILE A 104 2.05 -17.02 -5.66
N PRO A 105 1.14 -16.13 -6.12
CA PRO A 105 0.27 -16.40 -7.26
C PRO A 105 0.96 -16.18 -8.63
N PHE A 106 2.28 -15.99 -8.65
CA PHE A 106 3.10 -15.74 -9.83
C PHE A 106 4.11 -16.87 -10.03
N ASP A 107 4.69 -16.95 -11.23
CA ASP A 107 5.84 -17.82 -11.46
C ASP A 107 7.03 -17.31 -10.63
N ILE A 108 7.65 -18.21 -9.88
CA ILE A 108 8.73 -17.87 -8.95
C ILE A 108 9.96 -17.30 -9.66
N ASP A 109 10.19 -17.72 -10.91
CA ASP A 109 11.30 -17.23 -11.73
C ASP A 109 11.08 -15.80 -12.24
N ASP A 110 9.80 -15.35 -12.30
CA ASP A 110 9.42 -14.03 -12.80
C ASP A 110 9.31 -12.97 -11.70
N VAL A 111 9.59 -13.33 -10.43
CA VAL A 111 9.50 -12.40 -9.30
C VAL A 111 10.84 -12.13 -8.64
N ALA A 112 10.98 -10.93 -8.09
CA ALA A 112 11.99 -10.62 -7.09
C ALA A 112 11.38 -10.85 -5.71
N LEU A 113 12.10 -11.61 -4.87
CA LEU A 113 11.71 -11.94 -3.50
C LEU A 113 12.54 -11.16 -2.50
N ASP A 114 11.87 -10.75 -1.43
CA ASP A 114 12.50 -10.22 -0.23
C ASP A 114 11.69 -10.67 0.99
N PHE A 115 12.31 -10.68 2.17
CA PHE A 115 11.63 -11.08 3.39
C PHE A 115 12.19 -10.35 4.62
N GLN A 116 11.39 -10.32 5.66
CA GLN A 116 11.79 -9.83 6.99
C GLN A 116 11.31 -10.77 8.07
N ILE A 117 12.19 -11.23 8.95
CA ILE A 117 11.82 -12.01 10.13
C ILE A 117 11.13 -11.07 11.12
N LEU A 118 9.91 -11.42 11.54
CA LEU A 118 9.11 -10.64 12.49
C LEU A 118 9.31 -11.10 13.94
N GLY A 119 9.69 -12.36 14.17
CA GLY A 119 9.93 -12.94 15.48
C GLY A 119 9.30 -14.32 15.66
N ALA A 120 9.44 -14.88 16.88
CA ALA A 120 8.84 -16.16 17.22
C ALA A 120 7.30 -16.04 17.30
N VAL A 121 6.60 -17.10 16.89
CA VAL A 121 5.15 -17.20 17.06
C VAL A 121 4.87 -17.39 18.57
N ASN A 122 4.20 -16.41 19.19
CA ASN A 122 3.75 -16.58 20.57
C ASN A 122 2.56 -17.55 20.57
N ALA A 123 2.72 -18.70 21.21
CA ALA A 123 1.70 -19.73 21.34
C ALA A 123 0.41 -19.27 22.07
N ASP A 124 0.41 -18.07 22.65
CA ASP A 124 -0.69 -17.58 23.50
C ASP A 124 -1.82 -16.84 22.72
N LYS A 125 -1.83 -16.86 21.37
CA LYS A 125 -2.85 -16.14 20.57
C LYS A 125 -3.74 -17.01 19.68
N GLU A 126 -3.65 -18.34 19.76
CA GLU A 126 -4.53 -19.25 19.00
C GLU A 126 -5.54 -19.98 19.90
N GLU A 127 -6.40 -19.25 20.64
CA GLU A 127 -7.66 -19.83 21.17
C GLU A 127 -8.82 -19.13 20.49
N GLY A 128 -9.36 -19.73 19.43
CA GLY A 128 -10.64 -19.30 18.89
C GLY A 128 -10.91 -19.58 17.43
N SER A 129 -10.91 -20.87 17.01
CA SER A 129 -11.84 -21.36 15.96
C SER A 129 -11.62 -22.86 15.69
N GLU A 130 -12.04 -23.71 16.60
CA GLU A 130 -12.41 -25.07 16.26
C GLU A 130 -13.88 -25.24 16.62
N ASP A 131 -14.74 -25.20 15.61
CA ASP A 131 -16.10 -25.70 15.68
C ASP A 131 -16.05 -27.22 15.88
N SER A 132 -16.26 -27.64 17.11
CA SER A 132 -16.47 -29.04 17.48
C SER A 132 -17.92 -29.42 17.19
N GLU A 133 -18.16 -30.12 16.09
CA GLU A 133 -19.36 -30.93 15.95
C GLU A 133 -19.20 -32.22 16.78
N GLU A 134 -19.87 -32.25 17.91
CA GLU A 134 -20.11 -33.50 18.67
C GLU A 134 -21.00 -34.45 17.88
N SER A 135 -20.51 -35.66 17.61
CA SER A 135 -21.38 -36.80 17.38
C SER A 135 -20.98 -37.96 18.31
N GLU A 136 -21.81 -38.17 19.32
CA GLU A 136 -21.79 -39.32 20.20
C GLU A 136 -22.05 -40.63 19.36
N SER A 137 -21.21 -41.62 19.55
CA SER A 137 -21.69 -43.02 19.58
C SER A 137 -20.67 -43.88 20.32
N ALA A 138 -21.13 -44.43 21.44
CA ALA A 138 -20.46 -45.47 22.19
C ALA A 138 -20.49 -46.80 21.42
N ASP A 139 -19.39 -47.55 21.40
CA ASP A 139 -19.41 -48.99 21.60
C ASP A 139 -18.06 -49.52 22.12
N ASP A 140 -18.18 -50.52 22.96
CA ASP A 140 -17.21 -51.09 23.87
C ASP A 140 -16.52 -52.31 23.21
N SER A 141 -15.24 -52.49 23.37
CA SER A 141 -14.48 -53.72 23.69
C SER A 141 -13.07 -53.83 23.10
N PRO A 142 -12.12 -54.58 23.66
CA PRO A 142 -10.73 -54.24 23.78
C PRO A 142 -9.72 -55.13 23.05
N GLN A 143 -8.48 -54.63 23.05
CA GLN A 143 -7.18 -55.34 22.85
C GLN A 143 -6.77 -55.72 21.40
N ASP A 144 -5.69 -55.12 20.89
CA ASP A 144 -4.38 -55.79 20.82
C ASP A 144 -3.26 -54.77 20.55
N ASN A 145 -2.13 -55.02 21.20
CA ASN A 145 -0.88 -54.30 21.07
C ASN A 145 -0.25 -54.56 19.68
N ASP A 146 0.05 -53.50 18.93
CA ASP A 146 1.17 -53.52 18.02
C ASP A 146 1.85 -52.13 18.04
N GLU A 147 3.13 -52.16 18.40
CA GLU A 147 4.02 -51.00 18.46
C GLU A 147 4.30 -50.51 17.05
N HIS A 148 3.52 -49.54 16.58
CA HIS A 148 3.99 -48.61 15.54
C HIS A 148 4.42 -47.34 16.23
N LYS A 149 5.73 -47.11 16.27
CA LYS A 149 6.32 -45.81 16.48
C LYS A 149 5.82 -44.90 15.39
N GLU A 150 4.75 -44.15 15.68
CA GLU A 150 4.42 -42.96 14.94
C GLU A 150 5.57 -41.95 15.22
N ASP A 151 6.24 -41.55 14.15
CA ASP A 151 7.14 -40.40 14.16
C ASP A 151 6.32 -39.21 14.68
N SER A 152 6.50 -38.89 15.96
CA SER A 152 6.09 -37.61 16.50
C SER A 152 6.90 -36.58 15.74
N HIS A 153 6.27 -35.92 14.74
CA HIS A 153 6.76 -34.65 14.25
C HIS A 153 6.83 -33.74 15.49
N GLU A 154 8.05 -33.53 15.99
CA GLU A 154 8.32 -32.44 16.88
C GLU A 154 7.80 -31.19 16.15
N GLU A 155 6.70 -30.61 16.63
CA GLU A 155 6.29 -29.27 16.24
C GLU A 155 7.43 -28.34 16.67
N GLY A 156 8.38 -28.14 15.77
CA GLY A 156 9.50 -27.23 15.98
C GLY A 156 8.94 -25.82 16.21
N GLU A 157 9.61 -25.06 17.06
CA GLU A 157 9.26 -23.66 17.26
C GLU A 157 9.13 -22.95 15.90
N MET A 158 8.02 -22.22 15.72
CA MET A 158 7.73 -21.49 14.49
C MET A 158 8.03 -20.00 14.65
N MET A 159 8.45 -19.35 13.60
CA MET A 159 8.62 -17.90 13.53
C MET A 159 7.80 -17.31 12.40
N GLU A 160 7.38 -16.06 12.56
CA GLU A 160 6.73 -15.31 11.51
C GLU A 160 7.76 -14.57 10.66
N ALA A 161 7.57 -14.61 9.35
CA ALA A 161 8.29 -13.81 8.39
C ALA A 161 7.31 -13.06 7.47
N LEU A 162 7.63 -11.82 7.15
CA LEU A 162 6.96 -11.07 6.10
C LEU A 162 7.62 -11.40 4.78
N LEU A 163 6.87 -12.02 3.88
CA LEU A 163 7.30 -12.33 2.53
C LEU A 163 6.81 -11.25 1.57
N VAL A 164 7.70 -10.77 0.72
CA VAL A 164 7.40 -9.83 -0.36
C VAL A 164 7.82 -10.45 -1.68
N ALA A 165 6.94 -10.42 -2.67
CA ALA A 165 7.25 -10.77 -4.04
C ALA A 165 6.76 -9.68 -4.99
N VAL A 166 7.60 -9.28 -5.93
CA VAL A 166 7.27 -8.28 -6.95
C VAL A 166 7.64 -8.82 -8.33
N GLN A 167 6.74 -8.69 -9.29
CA GLN A 167 7.02 -9.07 -10.67
C GLN A 167 8.22 -8.26 -11.20
N ARG A 168 9.21 -8.96 -11.79
CA ARG A 168 10.49 -8.35 -12.23
C ARG A 168 10.29 -7.31 -13.31
N ASP A 169 9.33 -7.51 -14.20
CA ASP A 169 9.04 -6.59 -15.29
C ASP A 169 8.65 -5.20 -14.78
N VAL A 170 7.90 -5.11 -13.67
CA VAL A 170 7.53 -3.83 -13.05
C VAL A 170 8.73 -3.14 -12.41
N ILE A 171 9.63 -3.91 -11.78
CA ILE A 171 10.89 -3.39 -11.24
C ILE A 171 11.79 -2.88 -12.37
N ASP A 172 11.92 -3.66 -13.43
CA ASP A 172 12.75 -3.33 -14.59
C ASP A 172 12.21 -2.09 -15.31
N GLU A 173 10.89 -1.98 -15.51
CA GLU A 173 10.27 -0.79 -16.10
C GLU A 173 10.57 0.46 -15.27
N ARG A 174 10.42 0.39 -13.94
CA ARG A 174 10.71 1.49 -13.01
C ARG A 174 12.19 1.87 -13.07
N THR A 175 13.06 0.88 -13.00
CA THR A 175 14.51 1.01 -13.06
C THR A 175 14.97 1.66 -14.38
N ASN A 176 14.43 1.22 -15.51
CA ASN A 176 14.74 1.76 -16.82
C ASN A 176 14.37 3.25 -16.95
N ILE A 177 13.20 3.66 -16.43
CA ILE A 177 12.78 5.07 -16.43
C ILE A 177 13.76 5.94 -15.61
N LEU A 178 14.19 5.45 -14.44
CA LEU A 178 15.18 6.16 -13.61
C LEU A 178 16.51 6.27 -14.36
N MET A 179 16.99 5.20 -14.98
CA MET A 179 18.23 5.21 -15.77
C MET A 179 18.14 6.12 -17.00
N GLU A 180 17.03 6.10 -17.73
CA GLU A 180 16.80 7.03 -18.83
C GLU A 180 16.80 8.48 -18.36
N ALA A 181 16.42 8.75 -17.11
CA ALA A 181 16.47 10.07 -16.51
C ALA A 181 17.85 10.42 -15.89
N ASP A 182 18.91 9.68 -16.22
CA ASP A 182 20.28 9.85 -15.74
C ASP A 182 20.44 9.63 -14.21
N LEU A 183 19.52 8.89 -13.60
CA LEU A 183 19.57 8.48 -12.20
C LEU A 183 20.02 7.01 -12.09
N LYS A 184 20.66 6.68 -10.98
CA LYS A 184 21.02 5.31 -10.60
C LYS A 184 20.01 4.83 -9.55
N PRO A 185 19.18 3.83 -9.87
CA PRO A 185 18.28 3.25 -8.86
C PRO A 185 19.12 2.62 -7.76
N ALA A 186 18.91 3.06 -6.53
CA ALA A 186 19.57 2.53 -5.34
C ALA A 186 18.65 1.57 -4.58
N ILE A 187 17.37 1.91 -4.52
CA ILE A 187 16.34 1.12 -3.83
C ILE A 187 15.05 1.20 -4.65
N ILE A 188 14.38 0.08 -4.81
CA ILE A 188 12.97 -0.02 -5.22
C ILE A 188 12.22 -0.60 -4.03
N ASP A 189 11.41 0.23 -3.40
CA ASP A 189 10.62 -0.08 -2.20
C ASP A 189 9.17 -0.41 -2.59
N LEU A 190 8.32 -0.64 -1.63
CA LEU A 190 6.87 -0.71 -1.80
C LEU A 190 6.19 0.57 -1.30
N ASP A 191 5.20 1.07 -2.05
CA ASP A 191 4.47 2.29 -1.68
C ASP A 191 3.87 2.19 -0.27
N VAL A 192 3.35 1.02 0.12
CA VAL A 192 2.77 0.80 1.44
C VAL A 192 3.80 0.93 2.57
N PHE A 193 5.04 0.49 2.37
CA PHE A 193 6.10 0.63 3.38
C PHE A 193 6.63 2.06 3.43
N ALA A 194 6.83 2.67 2.25
CA ALA A 194 7.24 4.08 2.18
C ALA A 194 6.23 4.98 2.88
N LEU A 195 4.92 4.74 2.70
CA LEU A 195 3.86 5.48 3.36
C LEU A 195 3.85 5.25 4.87
N MET A 196 3.99 3.99 5.32
CA MET A 196 4.06 3.66 6.74
C MET A 196 5.27 4.32 7.40
N ASN A 197 6.44 4.26 6.77
CA ASN A 197 7.65 4.91 7.25
C ASN A 197 7.47 6.45 7.34
N ALA A 198 6.81 7.07 6.36
CA ALA A 198 6.51 8.50 6.40
C ALA A 198 5.57 8.85 7.55
N ALA A 199 4.54 8.05 7.80
CA ALA A 199 3.63 8.25 8.94
C ALA A 199 4.35 8.12 10.29
N GLN A 200 5.31 7.20 10.41
CA GLN A 200 6.10 7.01 11.64
C GLN A 200 7.03 8.19 11.96
N LEU A 201 7.38 9.04 10.99
CA LEU A 201 8.19 10.23 11.26
C LEU A 201 7.47 11.27 12.14
N THR A 202 6.15 11.32 12.07
CA THR A 202 5.35 12.33 12.77
C THR A 202 4.42 11.73 13.83
N THR A 203 4.20 10.43 13.78
CA THR A 203 3.22 9.74 14.60
C THR A 203 3.77 8.39 15.08
N ASP A 204 3.70 8.13 16.38
CA ASP A 204 4.04 6.81 16.91
C ASP A 204 2.87 5.83 16.64
N LEU A 205 2.96 5.11 15.53
CA LEU A 205 1.93 4.18 15.10
C LEU A 205 1.71 3.01 16.08
N SER A 206 2.71 2.68 16.91
CA SER A 206 2.61 1.59 17.89
C SER A 206 1.64 1.91 19.03
N THR A 207 1.41 3.20 19.29
CA THR A 207 0.51 3.66 20.37
C THR A 207 -0.91 3.96 19.89
N MET A 208 -1.18 3.86 18.58
CA MET A 208 -2.45 4.26 17.99
C MET A 208 -3.48 3.13 17.89
N GLY A 209 -3.15 1.91 18.35
CA GLY A 209 -4.01 0.75 18.18
C GLY A 209 -4.07 0.30 16.71
N THR A 210 -5.26 -0.02 16.24
CA THR A 210 -5.47 -0.43 14.83
C THR A 210 -5.92 0.75 13.99
N ILE A 211 -5.10 1.14 13.02
CA ILE A 211 -5.36 2.27 12.14
C ILE A 211 -5.38 1.85 10.67
N ALA A 212 -6.07 2.61 9.83
CA ALA A 212 -5.98 2.48 8.39
C ALA A 212 -5.28 3.72 7.79
N LEU A 213 -4.14 3.51 7.12
CA LEU A 213 -3.55 4.50 6.22
C LEU A 213 -4.20 4.33 4.85
N ILE A 214 -4.78 5.40 4.31
CA ILE A 214 -5.47 5.38 3.03
C ILE A 214 -4.87 6.45 2.12
N ASP A 215 -4.19 6.01 1.06
CA ASP A 215 -3.70 6.89 0.01
C ASP A 215 -4.74 7.00 -1.10
N LEU A 216 -5.32 8.19 -1.25
CA LEU A 216 -6.26 8.55 -2.30
C LEU A 216 -5.50 9.04 -3.53
N GLY A 217 -4.96 8.09 -4.31
CA GLY A 217 -4.26 8.36 -5.57
C GLY A 217 -5.19 8.75 -6.72
N ASP A 218 -4.65 8.84 -7.93
CA ASP A 218 -5.45 9.17 -9.12
C ASP A 218 -6.14 7.94 -9.73
N SER A 219 -5.41 6.86 -9.99
CA SER A 219 -5.96 5.61 -10.54
C SER A 219 -6.39 4.63 -9.46
N PHE A 220 -5.67 4.61 -8.35
CA PHE A 220 -5.88 3.67 -7.25
C PHE A 220 -6.10 4.39 -5.92
N THR A 221 -6.77 3.71 -5.02
CA THR A 221 -6.77 3.99 -3.58
C THR A 221 -6.08 2.83 -2.89
N HIS A 222 -4.99 3.11 -2.18
CA HIS A 222 -4.23 2.10 -1.44
C HIS A 222 -4.67 2.11 0.02
N ILE A 223 -4.96 0.94 0.56
CA ILE A 223 -5.31 0.74 1.97
C ILE A 223 -4.19 -0.04 2.63
N ASN A 224 -3.68 0.47 3.73
CA ASN A 224 -2.74 -0.23 4.60
C ASN A 224 -3.28 -0.19 6.03
N ILE A 225 -3.71 -1.34 6.56
CA ILE A 225 -4.16 -1.45 7.95
C ILE A 225 -2.97 -1.84 8.79
N ILE A 226 -2.68 -1.03 9.79
CA ILE A 226 -1.57 -1.17 10.72
C ILE A 226 -2.17 -1.52 12.08
N GLN A 227 -1.67 -2.58 12.66
CA GLN A 227 -2.06 -3.06 13.98
C GLN A 227 -0.82 -3.06 14.88
N ASP A 228 -0.88 -2.34 15.99
CA ASP A 228 0.21 -2.24 16.98
C ASP A 228 1.56 -1.83 16.33
N GLY A 229 1.52 -0.93 15.35
CA GLY A 229 2.68 -0.43 14.63
C GLY A 229 3.22 -1.36 13.54
N ALA A 230 2.63 -2.53 13.33
CA ALA A 230 3.01 -3.48 12.30
C ALA A 230 1.94 -3.56 11.19
N MET A 231 2.35 -3.90 9.97
CA MET A 231 1.42 -4.10 8.87
C MET A 231 0.52 -5.33 9.14
N GLY A 232 -0.80 -5.12 9.14
CA GLY A 232 -1.80 -6.16 9.31
C GLY A 232 -2.43 -6.62 8.00
N TYR A 233 -2.83 -5.66 7.15
CA TYR A 233 -3.52 -5.96 5.89
C TYR A 233 -3.30 -4.82 4.89
N THR A 234 -3.17 -5.16 3.61
CA THR A 234 -3.06 -4.18 2.54
C THR A 234 -3.96 -4.57 1.35
N ARG A 235 -4.52 -3.57 0.69
CA ARG A 235 -5.33 -3.75 -0.52
C ARG A 235 -5.25 -2.54 -1.42
N ASP A 236 -5.13 -2.80 -2.73
CA ASP A 236 -5.23 -1.79 -3.77
C ASP A 236 -6.62 -1.83 -4.39
N ILE A 237 -7.28 -0.69 -4.40
CA ILE A 237 -8.61 -0.49 -5.00
C ILE A 237 -8.42 0.25 -6.32
N PRO A 238 -8.86 -0.29 -7.49
CA PRO A 238 -8.67 0.36 -8.80
C PRO A 238 -9.70 1.49 -9.03
N VAL A 239 -9.86 2.35 -8.03
CA VAL A 239 -10.68 3.58 -8.09
C VAL A 239 -9.95 4.67 -7.33
N GLY A 240 -9.76 5.82 -7.95
CA GLY A 240 -9.11 6.98 -7.36
C GLY A 240 -9.67 8.31 -7.87
N GLY A 241 -8.89 9.36 -7.71
CA GLY A 241 -9.27 10.73 -8.06
C GLY A 241 -9.55 10.96 -9.55
N GLY A 242 -9.01 10.13 -10.45
CA GLY A 242 -9.31 10.13 -11.88
C GLY A 242 -10.78 9.81 -12.16
N TYR A 243 -11.40 8.92 -11.38
CA TYR A 243 -12.84 8.64 -11.49
C TYR A 243 -13.67 9.90 -11.24
N LEU A 244 -13.35 10.66 -10.18
CA LEU A 244 -13.99 11.97 -9.93
C LEU A 244 -13.73 12.95 -11.06
N THR A 245 -12.50 13.03 -11.59
CA THR A 245 -12.16 13.89 -12.71
C THR A 245 -13.04 13.59 -13.93
N ASN A 246 -13.18 12.31 -14.29
CA ASN A 246 -14.02 11.87 -15.41
C ASN A 246 -15.51 12.18 -15.18
N MET A 247 -16.01 11.99 -13.96
CA MET A 247 -17.40 12.36 -13.63
C MET A 247 -17.67 13.85 -13.78
N LEU A 248 -16.75 14.70 -13.30
CA LEU A 248 -16.87 16.16 -13.43
C LEU A 248 -16.79 16.60 -14.90
N MET A 249 -15.83 16.07 -15.66
CA MET A 249 -15.72 16.35 -17.10
C MET A 249 -16.98 15.94 -17.87
N SER A 250 -17.51 14.76 -17.59
CA SER A 250 -18.70 14.23 -18.26
C SER A 250 -19.95 15.03 -17.94
N LYS A 251 -20.18 15.37 -16.65
CA LYS A 251 -21.40 16.07 -16.23
C LYS A 251 -21.41 17.54 -16.68
N PHE A 252 -20.27 18.22 -16.54
CA PHE A 252 -20.20 19.67 -16.76
C PHE A 252 -19.56 20.07 -18.09
N GLN A 253 -19.03 19.11 -18.86
CA GLN A 253 -18.31 19.32 -20.13
C GLN A 253 -17.11 20.27 -19.96
N PHE A 254 -16.45 20.22 -18.81
CA PHE A 254 -15.29 21.05 -18.52
C PHE A 254 -14.02 20.47 -19.13
N PRO A 255 -13.11 21.34 -19.60
CA PRO A 255 -11.74 20.92 -19.93
C PRO A 255 -11.02 20.34 -18.71
N PHE A 256 -10.12 19.39 -18.93
CA PHE A 256 -9.36 18.72 -17.87
C PHE A 256 -8.71 19.70 -16.87
N LYS A 257 -8.07 20.76 -17.37
CA LYS A 257 -7.44 21.79 -16.53
C LYS A 257 -8.45 22.47 -15.58
N GLN A 258 -9.61 22.82 -16.07
CA GLN A 258 -10.66 23.44 -15.26
C GLN A 258 -11.19 22.46 -14.21
N THR A 259 -11.31 21.18 -14.55
CA THR A 259 -11.71 20.12 -13.61
C THR A 259 -10.72 19.98 -12.46
N LEU A 260 -9.41 20.05 -12.75
CA LEU A 260 -8.39 20.06 -11.69
C LEU A 260 -8.49 21.28 -10.77
N ASP A 261 -8.80 22.46 -11.32
CA ASP A 261 -9.00 23.67 -10.51
C ASP A 261 -10.22 23.53 -9.59
N ILE A 262 -11.29 22.91 -10.07
CA ILE A 262 -12.50 22.60 -9.27
C ILE A 262 -12.17 21.64 -8.14
N LYS A 263 -11.43 20.57 -8.40
CA LYS A 263 -10.95 19.63 -7.36
C LYS A 263 -10.13 20.34 -6.26
N ARG A 264 -9.48 21.44 -6.59
CA ARG A 264 -8.73 22.29 -5.65
C ARG A 264 -9.60 23.37 -4.98
N GLY A 265 -10.92 23.31 -5.13
CA GLY A 265 -11.85 24.27 -4.55
C GLY A 265 -11.93 25.62 -5.28
N LYS A 266 -11.43 25.73 -6.52
CA LYS A 266 -11.54 26.94 -7.33
C LYS A 266 -12.77 26.89 -8.19
N PHE A 267 -13.87 27.40 -7.67
CA PHE A 267 -15.14 27.49 -8.40
C PHE A 267 -15.24 28.79 -9.19
N SER A 268 -15.80 28.73 -10.39
CA SER A 268 -16.16 29.94 -11.12
C SER A 268 -17.54 30.46 -10.65
N SER A 269 -17.76 31.77 -10.74
CA SER A 269 -19.02 32.40 -10.34
C SER A 269 -20.26 31.93 -11.13
N SER A 270 -20.06 31.23 -12.24
CA SER A 270 -21.14 30.67 -13.06
C SER A 270 -21.53 29.23 -12.66
N MET A 271 -20.84 28.63 -11.69
CA MET A 271 -21.06 27.24 -11.25
C MET A 271 -21.93 27.22 -10.00
N LYS A 272 -22.84 26.26 -9.95
CA LYS A 272 -23.54 25.91 -8.71
C LYS A 272 -22.68 24.96 -7.92
N GLU A 273 -22.10 25.47 -6.86
CA GLU A 273 -21.19 24.71 -5.99
C GLU A 273 -21.83 23.43 -5.47
N GLU A 274 -23.13 23.49 -5.13
CA GLU A 274 -23.91 22.34 -4.64
C GLU A 274 -23.94 21.19 -5.65
N GLU A 275 -24.08 21.46 -6.95
CA GLU A 275 -24.07 20.42 -7.99
C GLU A 275 -22.69 19.75 -8.14
N VAL A 276 -21.62 20.50 -7.90
CA VAL A 276 -20.25 19.96 -7.89
C VAL A 276 -20.02 19.09 -6.68
N ILE A 277 -20.43 19.56 -5.49
CA ILE A 277 -20.34 18.81 -4.24
C ILE A 277 -21.07 17.46 -4.35
N GLU A 278 -22.26 17.44 -4.96
CA GLU A 278 -22.99 16.19 -5.22
C GLU A 278 -22.18 15.18 -6.06
N VAL A 279 -21.46 15.66 -7.09
CA VAL A 279 -20.62 14.78 -7.92
C VAL A 279 -19.45 14.26 -7.12
N ILE A 280 -18.80 15.12 -6.32
CA ILE A 280 -17.70 14.75 -5.45
C ILE A 280 -18.15 13.68 -4.45
N ALA A 281 -19.26 13.92 -3.77
CA ALA A 281 -19.85 12.99 -2.79
C ALA A 281 -20.18 11.63 -3.44
N ARG A 282 -20.75 11.63 -4.65
CA ARG A 282 -21.06 10.39 -5.37
C ARG A 282 -19.80 9.62 -5.78
N ALA A 283 -18.75 10.32 -6.22
CA ALA A 283 -17.50 9.69 -6.58
C ALA A 283 -16.82 9.05 -5.37
N TYR A 284 -16.71 9.79 -4.27
CA TYR A 284 -16.12 9.25 -3.04
C TYR A 284 -16.94 8.18 -2.36
N LYS A 285 -18.28 8.20 -2.52
CA LYS A 285 -19.12 7.12 -2.02
C LYS A 285 -18.71 5.77 -2.60
N LYS A 286 -18.36 5.72 -3.90
CA LYS A 286 -17.85 4.49 -4.53
C LYS A 286 -16.53 4.03 -3.90
N VAL A 287 -15.61 4.96 -3.61
CA VAL A 287 -14.35 4.65 -2.93
C VAL A 287 -14.62 4.15 -1.51
N LEU A 288 -15.50 4.81 -0.78
CA LEU A 288 -15.87 4.45 0.59
C LEU A 288 -16.55 3.08 0.70
N GLU A 289 -17.39 2.70 -0.27
CA GLU A 289 -17.99 1.36 -0.36
C GLU A 289 -16.92 0.27 -0.48
N GLU A 290 -15.86 0.51 -1.24
CA GLU A 290 -14.74 -0.44 -1.35
C GLU A 290 -13.84 -0.45 -0.11
N ILE A 291 -13.63 0.70 0.51
CA ILE A 291 -12.91 0.80 1.79
C ILE A 291 -13.66 0.02 2.87
N GLN A 292 -14.98 0.20 2.96
CA GLN A 292 -15.80 -0.51 3.94
C GLN A 292 -15.72 -2.03 3.77
N LYS A 293 -15.77 -2.54 2.53
CA LYS A 293 -15.57 -3.97 2.25
C LYS A 293 -14.20 -4.46 2.74
N SER A 294 -13.17 -3.64 2.61
CA SER A 294 -11.83 -3.98 3.09
C SER A 294 -11.80 -4.05 4.62
N PHE A 295 -12.50 -3.13 5.30
CA PHE A 295 -12.62 -3.13 6.76
C PHE A 295 -13.43 -4.34 7.26
N GLU A 296 -14.53 -4.67 6.58
CA GLU A 296 -15.33 -5.87 6.86
C GLU A 296 -14.49 -7.13 6.67
N TYR A 297 -13.72 -7.23 5.59
CA TYR A 297 -12.83 -8.35 5.37
C TYR A 297 -11.72 -8.44 6.44
N PHE A 298 -11.08 -7.33 6.78
CA PHE A 298 -10.10 -7.30 7.86
C PHE A 298 -10.68 -7.80 9.19
N SER A 299 -11.93 -7.46 9.50
CA SER A 299 -12.63 -7.93 10.71
C SER A 299 -12.88 -9.46 10.72
N THR A 300 -12.74 -10.15 9.58
CA THR A 300 -12.77 -11.63 9.53
C THR A 300 -11.40 -12.24 9.79
N LEU A 301 -10.33 -11.45 9.68
CA LEU A 301 -8.94 -11.88 9.88
C LEU A 301 -8.41 -11.53 11.28
N SER A 302 -9.06 -10.61 11.98
CA SER A 302 -8.59 -10.06 13.25
C SER A 302 -9.77 -9.59 14.10
N ASP A 303 -9.71 -9.85 15.40
CA ASP A 303 -10.68 -9.35 16.39
C ASP A 303 -10.55 -7.84 16.66
N HIS A 304 -9.49 -7.21 16.13
CA HIS A 304 -9.24 -5.79 16.29
C HIS A 304 -10.11 -4.96 15.34
N LYS A 305 -10.65 -3.87 15.87
CA LYS A 305 -11.42 -2.90 15.09
C LYS A 305 -10.55 -1.73 14.68
N ILE A 306 -10.77 -1.22 13.47
CA ILE A 306 -10.12 0.01 13.01
C ILE A 306 -10.64 1.17 13.85
N GLU A 307 -9.73 1.85 14.53
CA GLU A 307 -10.03 2.92 15.49
C GLU A 307 -9.91 4.30 14.85
N ARG A 308 -9.11 4.42 13.79
CA ARG A 308 -8.81 5.69 13.13
C ARG A 308 -8.38 5.48 11.68
N VAL A 309 -8.62 6.51 10.87
CA VAL A 309 -8.13 6.57 9.49
C VAL A 309 -7.22 7.77 9.31
N LEU A 310 -6.06 7.55 8.70
CA LEU A 310 -5.17 8.59 8.23
C LEU A 310 -5.26 8.65 6.70
N LEU A 311 -5.71 9.79 6.16
CA LEU A 311 -5.81 10.02 4.71
C LEU A 311 -4.57 10.72 4.19
N CYS A 312 -4.08 10.27 3.06
CA CYS A 312 -3.03 10.94 2.29
C CYS A 312 -3.33 10.89 0.79
N GLY A 313 -2.36 11.27 -0.02
CA GLY A 313 -2.50 11.34 -1.48
C GLY A 313 -3.22 12.58 -1.99
N GLY A 314 -3.24 12.73 -3.31
CA GLY A 314 -3.84 13.90 -3.96
C GLY A 314 -5.34 14.05 -3.75
N GLY A 315 -6.06 12.95 -3.54
CA GLY A 315 -7.50 12.94 -3.26
C GLY A 315 -7.85 13.47 -1.88
N SER A 316 -6.97 13.35 -0.90
CA SER A 316 -7.18 13.86 0.46
C SER A 316 -7.18 15.39 0.55
N MET A 317 -6.63 16.07 -0.47
CA MET A 317 -6.58 17.53 -0.53
C MET A 317 -7.91 18.19 -0.91
N ILE A 318 -8.95 17.41 -1.19
CA ILE A 318 -10.30 17.95 -1.47
C ILE A 318 -10.91 18.41 -0.16
N ARG A 319 -11.32 19.68 -0.14
CA ARG A 319 -11.87 20.32 1.07
C ARG A 319 -13.06 19.56 1.64
N GLY A 320 -12.96 19.17 2.92
CA GLY A 320 -14.00 18.47 3.69
C GLY A 320 -14.10 16.97 3.40
N VAL A 321 -13.14 16.40 2.69
CA VAL A 321 -13.10 14.95 2.43
C VAL A 321 -12.95 14.16 3.72
N ASP A 322 -12.14 14.63 4.66
CA ASP A 322 -11.94 14.08 6.00
C ASP A 322 -13.25 13.92 6.78
N GLY A 323 -14.03 15.02 6.86
CA GLY A 323 -15.34 14.98 7.50
C GLY A 323 -16.31 14.04 6.78
N PHE A 324 -16.32 14.04 5.45
CA PHE A 324 -17.18 13.14 4.67
C PHE A 324 -16.85 11.67 4.89
N PHE A 325 -15.56 11.33 4.96
CA PHE A 325 -15.08 9.98 5.27
C PHE A 325 -15.42 9.58 6.71
N ALA A 326 -15.21 10.47 7.69
CA ALA A 326 -15.55 10.22 9.09
C ALA A 326 -17.05 9.95 9.28
N ASP A 327 -17.89 10.74 8.61
CA ASP A 327 -19.35 10.58 8.65
C ASP A 327 -19.81 9.23 8.06
N TYR A 328 -19.11 8.72 7.04
CA TYR A 328 -19.46 7.46 6.40
C TYR A 328 -18.91 6.25 7.16
N LEU A 329 -17.62 6.27 7.49
CA LEU A 329 -16.91 5.14 8.12
C LEU A 329 -17.19 5.00 9.62
N LYS A 330 -17.71 6.06 10.27
CA LYS A 330 -17.99 6.11 11.71
C LYS A 330 -16.77 5.94 12.62
N VAL A 331 -15.62 6.35 12.11
CA VAL A 331 -14.36 6.42 12.85
C VAL A 331 -13.71 7.79 12.63
N PRO A 332 -12.87 8.28 13.54
CA PRO A 332 -12.08 9.48 13.33
C PRO A 332 -11.24 9.39 12.05
N VAL A 333 -11.24 10.45 11.26
CA VAL A 333 -10.46 10.56 10.02
C VAL A 333 -9.65 11.84 10.06
N GLU A 334 -8.34 11.71 9.84
CA GLU A 334 -7.40 12.83 9.84
C GLU A 334 -6.60 12.82 8.53
N ILE A 335 -6.24 14.01 8.03
CA ILE A 335 -5.31 14.12 6.90
C ILE A 335 -3.90 14.02 7.46
N MET A 336 -3.12 13.09 6.92
CA MET A 336 -1.72 12.91 7.31
C MET A 336 -0.91 14.13 6.87
N ASP A 337 -0.17 14.71 7.80
CA ASP A 337 0.79 15.81 7.56
C ASP A 337 2.18 15.29 7.97
N PRO A 338 2.97 14.80 7.00
CA PRO A 338 4.28 14.18 7.24
C PRO A 338 5.39 15.17 7.61
#